data_2ac465537e1e2893f363f6e0e50f4de8
#
_entry.id   2ac465537e1e2893f363f6e0e50f4de8
#
_cell.length_a   1.000
_cell.length_b   1.000
_cell.length_c   1.000
_cell.angle_alpha   90.00
_cell.angle_beta   90.00
_cell.angle_gamma   90.00
#
_symmetry.space_group_name_H-M   'P 1'
#
loop_
_entity.id
_entity.type
_entity.pdbx_description
1 polymer ?
#
loop_
_entity_poly.entity_id
_entity_poly.type
_entity_poly.pdbx_seq_one_letter_code
_entity_poly.pdbx_strand_id
1 'polypeptide(L)'
;QLVFCIIVFPYIIFVPFKFFFTSHYIFRWRNAMNDFYTSKWEKVRGIEGASQRVQEDTMRFSAIMQGLGVSMIDSVMTLISFLPVLLALSVHVQDVPILGNIPFPLVSLAIFWSIFGTFVLIFAGIKLPGLEFKNQRVEAAFRKELVLGEDTSTKADPPTLVELFNNVRRNYFRIYFHYAYFNLARYLYLQADNIIVYMFLIPTIVSGKITLGIMNQILRAFGQVASSFQFLVNSWTTIIDLISVYKRLQAFEASIYDRDLPKIDQEFIKTQRED
;
A
#
# COMPACT_ATOMS: atom_id res chain seq x y z
N GLN A 1 21.89 31.57 -0.18
CA GLN A 1 22.77 30.54 0.41
C GLN A 1 22.54 30.43 1.92
N LEU A 2 22.50 31.51 2.68
CA LEU A 2 22.34 31.54 4.15
C LEU A 2 21.00 30.91 4.58
N VAL A 3 19.89 31.22 3.91
CA VAL A 3 18.56 30.67 4.16
C VAL A 3 18.55 29.13 3.93
N PHE A 4 19.26 28.67 2.91
CA PHE A 4 19.43 27.25 2.66
C PHE A 4 20.13 26.53 3.81
N CYS A 5 21.22 27.07 4.32
CA CYS A 5 21.94 26.51 5.47
C CYS A 5 21.06 26.46 6.74
N ILE A 6 20.27 27.52 7.01
CA ILE A 6 19.35 27.59 8.17
C ILE A 6 18.31 26.45 8.13
N ILE A 7 17.88 26.03 6.94
CA ILE A 7 16.90 24.95 6.78
C ILE A 7 17.59 23.57 6.80
N VAL A 8 18.72 23.44 6.14
CA VAL A 8 19.39 22.14 5.96
C VAL A 8 20.01 21.62 7.25
N PHE A 9 20.61 22.48 8.07
CA PHE A 9 21.22 22.03 9.33
C PHE A 9 20.23 21.37 10.31
N PRO A 10 19.09 22.02 10.65
CA PRO A 10 18.07 21.36 11.46
C PRO A 10 17.53 20.08 10.82
N TYR A 11 17.36 20.04 9.50
CA TYR A 11 16.88 18.87 8.78
C TYR A 11 17.81 17.66 8.93
N ILE A 12 19.14 17.86 8.79
CA ILE A 12 20.13 16.81 8.95
C ILE A 12 20.09 16.20 10.36
N ILE A 13 19.82 17.02 11.38
CA ILE A 13 19.69 16.55 12.77
C ILE A 13 18.34 15.85 12.97
N PHE A 14 17.26 16.42 12.43
CA PHE A 14 15.90 15.94 12.65
C PHE A 14 15.65 14.54 12.02
N VAL A 15 16.18 14.28 10.82
CA VAL A 15 15.92 13.03 10.08
C VAL A 15 16.36 11.77 10.85
N PRO A 16 17.58 11.66 11.41
CA PRO A 16 17.97 10.52 12.23
C PRO A 16 17.10 10.35 13.47
N PHE A 17 16.73 11.45 14.13
CA PHE A 17 15.83 11.39 15.28
C PHE A 17 14.43 10.94 14.91
N LYS A 18 13.87 11.43 13.79
CA LYS A 18 12.59 10.94 13.25
C LYS A 18 12.65 9.41 13.07
N PHE A 19 13.71 8.90 12.44
CA PHE A 19 13.89 7.46 12.24
C PHE A 19 13.97 6.69 13.56
N PHE A 20 14.77 7.17 14.52
CA PHE A 20 14.90 6.56 15.84
C PHE A 20 13.57 6.50 16.59
N PHE A 21 12.85 7.62 16.69
CA PHE A 21 11.57 7.66 17.38
C PHE A 21 10.50 6.79 16.69
N THR A 22 10.50 6.76 15.38
CA THR A 22 9.57 5.94 14.60
C THR A 22 9.83 4.45 14.84
N SER A 23 11.09 4.02 14.79
CA SER A 23 11.49 2.64 15.08
C SER A 23 11.16 2.23 16.52
N HIS A 24 11.36 3.14 17.46
CA HIS A 24 11.04 2.91 18.87
C HIS A 24 9.53 2.79 19.09
N TYR A 25 8.73 3.58 18.38
CA TYR A 25 7.26 3.51 18.42
C TYR A 25 6.73 2.18 17.88
N ILE A 26 7.26 1.70 16.74
CA ILE A 26 6.92 0.38 16.18
C ILE A 26 7.17 -0.72 17.21
N PHE A 27 8.37 -0.70 17.81
CA PHE A 27 8.74 -1.73 18.77
C PHE A 27 7.87 -1.72 20.03
N ARG A 28 7.49 -0.54 20.54
CA ARG A 28 6.54 -0.41 21.65
C ARG A 28 5.17 -0.98 21.33
N TRP A 29 4.68 -0.72 20.13
CA TRP A 29 3.39 -1.27 19.69
C TRP A 29 3.46 -2.79 19.60
N ARG A 30 4.50 -3.31 18.95
CA ARG A 30 4.77 -4.75 18.89
C ARG A 30 4.87 -5.38 20.28
N ASN A 31 5.55 -4.72 21.22
CA ASN A 31 5.69 -5.20 22.59
C ASN A 31 4.32 -5.31 23.28
N ALA A 32 3.47 -4.28 23.18
CA ALA A 32 2.14 -4.31 23.77
C ALA A 32 1.28 -5.45 23.19
N MET A 33 1.34 -5.69 21.87
CA MET A 33 0.65 -6.81 21.23
C MET A 33 1.22 -8.16 21.69
N ASN A 34 2.55 -8.28 21.78
CA ASN A 34 3.20 -9.49 22.27
C ASN A 34 2.79 -9.80 23.72
N ASP A 35 2.84 -8.82 24.62
CA ASP A 35 2.46 -9.00 26.02
C ASP A 35 0.98 -9.41 26.15
N PHE A 36 0.10 -8.84 25.32
CA PHE A 36 -1.29 -9.22 25.27
C PHE A 36 -1.49 -10.68 24.85
N TYR A 37 -0.89 -11.12 23.72
CA TYR A 37 -1.08 -12.48 23.22
C TYR A 37 -0.36 -13.53 24.07
N THR A 38 0.83 -13.24 24.59
CA THR A 38 1.55 -14.16 25.46
C THR A 38 0.85 -14.34 26.81
N SER A 39 0.18 -13.32 27.34
CA SER A 39 -0.64 -13.46 28.54
C SER A 39 -1.83 -14.42 28.36
N LYS A 40 -2.25 -14.67 27.11
CA LYS A 40 -3.34 -15.59 26.74
C LYS A 40 -2.84 -16.87 26.06
N TRP A 41 -1.52 -17.10 26.09
CA TRP A 41 -0.88 -18.17 25.33
C TRP A 41 -1.48 -19.57 25.60
N GLU A 42 -1.79 -19.89 26.85
CA GLU A 42 -2.37 -21.20 27.20
C GLU A 42 -3.68 -21.50 26.48
N LYS A 43 -4.49 -20.48 26.20
CA LYS A 43 -5.76 -20.64 25.48
C LYS A 43 -5.58 -20.88 23.99
N VAL A 44 -4.52 -20.32 23.41
CA VAL A 44 -4.36 -20.23 21.95
C VAL A 44 -3.23 -21.08 21.40
N ARG A 45 -2.35 -21.63 22.24
CA ARG A 45 -1.21 -22.47 21.79
C ARG A 45 -1.61 -23.70 20.97
N GLY A 46 -2.85 -24.20 21.12
CA GLY A 46 -3.38 -25.31 20.36
C GLY A 46 -3.92 -24.92 18.97
N ILE A 47 -4.01 -23.63 18.66
CA ILE A 47 -4.49 -23.14 17.37
C ILE A 47 -3.35 -23.25 16.35
N GLU A 48 -3.64 -23.80 15.18
CA GLU A 48 -2.65 -23.92 14.10
C GLU A 48 -2.13 -22.51 13.70
N GLY A 49 -0.80 -22.38 13.70
CA GLY A 49 -0.14 -21.11 13.38
C GLY A 49 -0.17 -20.04 14.48
N ALA A 50 -0.52 -20.39 15.73
CA ALA A 50 -0.52 -19.45 16.86
C ALA A 50 0.84 -18.74 17.05
N SER A 51 1.96 -19.48 16.97
CA SER A 51 3.30 -18.91 17.07
C SER A 51 3.59 -17.88 15.96
N GLN A 52 3.16 -18.15 14.75
CA GLN A 52 3.30 -17.24 13.62
C GLN A 52 2.46 -15.96 13.83
N ARG A 53 1.24 -16.07 14.40
CA ARG A 53 0.39 -14.91 14.72
C ARG A 53 1.08 -13.99 15.73
N VAL A 54 1.61 -14.57 16.80
CA VAL A 54 2.27 -13.80 17.87
C VAL A 54 3.59 -13.19 17.40
N GLN A 55 4.38 -13.90 16.63
CA GLN A 55 5.71 -13.45 16.23
C GLN A 55 5.68 -12.60 14.93
N GLU A 56 5.18 -13.17 13.84
CA GLU A 56 5.31 -12.58 12.50
C GLU A 56 4.20 -11.55 12.22
N ASP A 57 2.93 -11.92 12.48
CA ASP A 57 1.81 -11.05 12.14
C ASP A 57 1.79 -9.78 12.99
N THR A 58 2.15 -9.84 14.27
CA THR A 58 2.28 -8.63 15.09
C THR A 58 3.39 -7.71 14.62
N MET A 59 4.54 -8.29 14.20
CA MET A 59 5.65 -7.52 13.64
C MET A 59 5.26 -6.85 12.33
N ARG A 60 4.65 -7.61 11.40
CA ARG A 60 4.20 -7.08 10.10
C ARG A 60 3.15 -6.01 10.27
N PHE A 61 2.14 -6.24 11.11
CA PHE A 61 1.09 -5.27 11.40
C PHE A 61 1.66 -3.95 11.88
N SER A 62 2.51 -3.98 12.90
CA SER A 62 3.12 -2.77 13.48
C SER A 62 3.95 -2.01 12.44
N ALA A 63 4.78 -2.72 11.65
CA ALA A 63 5.62 -2.11 10.63
C ALA A 63 4.81 -1.48 9.49
N ILE A 64 3.76 -2.17 9.01
CA ILE A 64 2.90 -1.67 7.94
C ILE A 64 2.08 -0.47 8.41
N MET A 65 1.47 -0.55 9.59
CA MET A 65 0.70 0.56 10.16
C MET A 65 1.54 1.81 10.34
N GLN A 66 2.78 1.66 10.81
CA GLN A 66 3.69 2.79 10.93
C GLN A 66 4.07 3.36 9.55
N GLY A 67 4.44 2.51 8.59
CA GLY A 67 4.81 2.94 7.24
C GLY A 67 3.68 3.71 6.55
N LEU A 68 2.45 3.17 6.59
CA LEU A 68 1.26 3.83 6.06
C LEU A 68 0.93 5.12 6.80
N GLY A 69 1.02 5.12 8.14
CA GLY A 69 0.75 6.30 8.96
C GLY A 69 1.70 7.45 8.65
N VAL A 70 3.01 7.18 8.57
CA VAL A 70 4.02 8.18 8.20
C VAL A 70 3.78 8.70 6.78
N SER A 71 3.55 7.81 5.82
CA SER A 71 3.30 8.20 4.43
C SER A 71 2.01 9.02 4.27
N MET A 72 0.98 8.72 5.06
CA MET A 72 -0.25 9.50 5.09
C MET A 72 0.00 10.92 5.64
N ILE A 73 0.73 11.04 6.74
CA ILE A 73 1.10 12.34 7.33
C ILE A 73 1.93 13.14 6.34
N ASP A 74 2.95 12.52 5.72
CA ASP A 74 3.79 13.16 4.71
C ASP A 74 2.96 13.65 3.51
N SER A 75 1.97 12.87 3.06
CA SER A 75 1.05 13.26 1.98
C SER A 75 0.17 14.44 2.37
N VAL A 76 -0.40 14.45 3.58
CA VAL A 76 -1.22 15.55 4.10
C VAL A 76 -0.39 16.83 4.24
N MET A 77 0.81 16.73 4.82
CA MET A 77 1.72 17.88 4.98
C MET A 77 2.17 18.46 3.64
N THR A 78 2.45 17.58 2.67
CA THR A 78 2.78 18.00 1.29
C THR A 78 1.59 18.72 0.67
N LEU A 79 0.38 18.21 0.85
CA LEU A 79 -0.83 18.86 0.33
C LEU A 79 -1.03 20.26 0.95
N ILE A 80 -0.93 20.37 2.27
CA ILE A 80 -1.03 21.65 2.99
C ILE A 80 0.02 22.65 2.49
N SER A 81 1.23 22.20 2.19
CA SER A 81 2.33 23.07 1.74
C SER A 81 2.20 23.50 0.29
N PHE A 82 1.83 22.59 -0.61
CA PHE A 82 1.87 22.83 -2.06
C PHE A 82 0.53 23.19 -2.69
N LEU A 83 -0.61 22.87 -2.06
CA LEU A 83 -1.92 23.23 -2.57
C LEU A 83 -2.12 24.75 -2.69
N PRO A 84 -1.75 25.59 -1.68
CA PRO A 84 -1.81 27.04 -1.81
C PRO A 84 -0.90 27.57 -2.93
N VAL A 85 0.28 26.97 -3.13
CA VAL A 85 1.20 27.33 -4.20
C VAL A 85 0.57 27.02 -5.57
N LEU A 86 -0.03 25.84 -5.72
CA LEU A 86 -0.71 25.44 -6.95
C LEU A 86 -1.94 26.31 -7.24
N LEU A 87 -2.68 26.71 -6.20
CA LEU A 87 -3.79 27.67 -6.32
C LEU A 87 -3.31 29.02 -6.83
N ALA A 88 -2.23 29.56 -6.26
CA ALA A 88 -1.64 30.81 -6.70
C ALA A 88 -1.13 30.74 -8.16
N LEU A 89 -0.51 29.62 -8.54
CA LEU A 89 -0.04 29.38 -9.90
C LEU A 89 -1.19 29.19 -10.91
N SER A 90 -2.36 28.75 -10.47
CA SER A 90 -3.55 28.57 -11.32
C SER A 90 -4.03 29.86 -11.98
N VAL A 91 -3.73 31.01 -11.39
CA VAL A 91 -4.08 32.36 -11.97
C VAL A 91 -3.39 32.57 -13.32
N HIS A 92 -2.24 31.97 -13.58
CA HIS A 92 -1.49 32.12 -14.82
C HIS A 92 -2.08 31.26 -15.97
N VAL A 93 -2.99 30.32 -15.66
CA VAL A 93 -3.59 29.38 -16.62
C VAL A 93 -5.08 29.72 -16.74
N GLN A 94 -5.45 30.55 -17.72
CA GLN A 94 -6.82 31.05 -17.86
C GLN A 94 -7.62 30.28 -18.93
N ASP A 95 -6.94 29.75 -19.95
CA ASP A 95 -7.59 29.12 -21.11
C ASP A 95 -7.30 27.63 -21.08
N VAL A 96 -8.28 26.84 -20.59
CA VAL A 96 -8.15 25.38 -20.58
C VAL A 96 -8.58 24.83 -21.95
N PRO A 97 -7.77 23.95 -22.58
CA PRO A 97 -8.19 23.28 -23.81
C PRO A 97 -9.54 22.59 -23.64
N ILE A 98 -10.50 22.82 -24.54
CA ILE A 98 -11.82 22.18 -24.61
C ILE A 98 -12.83 22.67 -23.53
N LEU A 99 -12.40 23.03 -22.32
CA LEU A 99 -13.27 23.27 -21.16
C LEU A 99 -13.50 24.78 -20.87
N GLY A 100 -12.77 25.68 -21.53
CA GLY A 100 -12.90 27.12 -21.32
C GLY A 100 -12.39 27.60 -19.96
N ASN A 101 -13.06 28.58 -19.36
CA ASN A 101 -12.61 29.20 -18.11
C ASN A 101 -13.16 28.43 -16.90
N ILE A 102 -12.27 27.69 -16.22
CA ILE A 102 -12.57 26.93 -15.01
C ILE A 102 -11.90 27.62 -13.80
N PRO A 103 -12.58 27.72 -12.63
CA PRO A 103 -11.93 28.20 -11.43
C PRO A 103 -10.82 27.23 -10.99
N PHE A 104 -9.65 27.76 -10.70
CA PHE A 104 -8.47 27.00 -10.24
C PHE A 104 -8.11 25.78 -11.13
N PRO A 105 -7.82 26.00 -12.42
CA PRO A 105 -7.71 24.94 -13.41
C PRO A 105 -6.66 23.87 -13.08
N LEU A 106 -5.52 24.25 -12.49
CA LEU A 106 -4.47 23.29 -12.14
C LEU A 106 -4.88 22.38 -10.97
N VAL A 107 -5.60 22.91 -9.98
CA VAL A 107 -6.09 22.10 -8.85
C VAL A 107 -7.22 21.17 -9.31
N SER A 108 -8.13 21.68 -10.13
CA SER A 108 -9.20 20.87 -10.72
C SER A 108 -8.64 19.72 -11.54
N LEU A 109 -7.60 19.98 -12.33
CA LEU A 109 -6.88 18.94 -13.08
C LEU A 109 -6.25 17.91 -12.15
N ALA A 110 -5.54 18.37 -11.08
CA ALA A 110 -4.88 17.46 -10.13
C ALA A 110 -5.88 16.52 -9.45
N ILE A 111 -7.03 17.05 -9.00
CA ILE A 111 -8.09 16.27 -8.37
C ILE A 111 -8.68 15.27 -9.37
N PHE A 112 -9.12 15.77 -10.53
CA PHE A 112 -9.74 14.92 -11.55
C PHE A 112 -8.80 13.79 -12.01
N TRP A 113 -7.54 14.13 -12.30
CA TRP A 113 -6.55 13.19 -12.76
C TRP A 113 -6.21 12.14 -11.71
N SER A 114 -6.12 12.53 -10.44
CA SER A 114 -5.87 11.59 -9.33
C SER A 114 -7.04 10.66 -9.09
N ILE A 115 -8.28 11.16 -9.18
CA ILE A 115 -9.49 10.32 -9.10
C ILE A 115 -9.51 9.33 -10.26
N PHE A 116 -9.29 9.80 -11.49
CA PHE A 116 -9.23 8.94 -12.68
C PHE A 116 -8.18 7.84 -12.52
N GLY A 117 -6.96 8.18 -12.13
CA GLY A 117 -5.89 7.21 -11.90
C GLY A 117 -6.22 6.19 -10.80
N THR A 118 -6.86 6.66 -9.73
CA THR A 118 -7.33 5.78 -8.65
C THR A 118 -8.33 4.74 -9.18
N PHE A 119 -9.31 5.16 -9.98
CA PHE A 119 -10.27 4.23 -10.59
C PHE A 119 -9.60 3.24 -11.54
N VAL A 120 -8.71 3.70 -12.42
CA VAL A 120 -7.98 2.84 -13.36
C VAL A 120 -7.20 1.76 -12.61
N LEU A 121 -6.49 2.14 -11.55
CA LEU A 121 -5.64 1.21 -10.80
C LEU A 121 -6.44 0.28 -9.88
N ILE A 122 -7.54 0.74 -9.28
CA ILE A 122 -8.46 -0.14 -8.55
C ILE A 122 -9.02 -1.20 -9.51
N PHE A 123 -9.50 -0.79 -10.68
CA PHE A 123 -10.06 -1.72 -11.65
C PHE A 123 -9.03 -2.74 -12.16
N ALA A 124 -7.81 -2.29 -12.45
CA ALA A 124 -6.70 -3.17 -12.86
C ALA A 124 -6.27 -4.13 -11.74
N GLY A 125 -6.31 -3.67 -10.47
CA GLY A 125 -5.80 -4.40 -9.30
C GLY A 125 -6.85 -5.18 -8.50
N ILE A 126 -8.12 -5.16 -8.86
CA ILE A 126 -9.23 -5.70 -8.05
C ILE A 126 -9.07 -7.19 -7.70
N LYS A 127 -8.43 -7.97 -8.57
CA LYS A 127 -8.21 -9.42 -8.36
C LYS A 127 -6.96 -9.74 -7.54
N LEU A 128 -6.02 -8.80 -7.40
CA LEU A 128 -4.74 -9.06 -6.73
C LEU A 128 -4.89 -9.47 -5.27
N PRO A 129 -5.75 -8.84 -4.43
CA PRO A 129 -5.91 -9.25 -3.04
C PRO A 129 -6.33 -10.70 -2.86
N GLY A 130 -7.27 -11.17 -3.69
CA GLY A 130 -7.73 -12.56 -3.65
C GLY A 130 -6.67 -13.56 -4.09
N LEU A 131 -5.85 -13.17 -5.08
CA LEU A 131 -4.74 -14.01 -5.55
C LEU A 131 -3.61 -14.09 -4.52
N GLU A 132 -3.27 -12.98 -3.86
CA GLU A 132 -2.28 -12.95 -2.78
C GLU A 132 -2.74 -13.79 -1.57
N PHE A 133 -4.00 -13.67 -1.18
CA PHE A 133 -4.56 -14.52 -0.14
C PHE A 133 -4.46 -16.01 -0.50
N LYS A 134 -4.81 -16.37 -1.74
CA LYS A 134 -4.65 -17.75 -2.23
C LYS A 134 -3.19 -18.19 -2.23
N ASN A 135 -2.24 -17.28 -2.56
CA ASN A 135 -0.82 -17.57 -2.54
C ASN A 135 -0.33 -17.95 -1.15
N GLN A 136 -0.67 -17.14 -0.15
CA GLN A 136 -0.31 -17.42 1.24
C GLN A 136 -0.85 -18.77 1.71
N ARG A 137 -2.00 -19.18 1.22
CA ARG A 137 -2.66 -20.43 1.55
C ARG A 137 -1.96 -21.66 0.94
N VAL A 138 -1.62 -21.60 -0.36
CA VAL A 138 -0.91 -22.72 -1.01
C VAL A 138 0.51 -22.88 -0.47
N GLU A 139 1.17 -21.77 -0.13
CA GLU A 139 2.47 -21.77 0.56
C GLU A 139 2.38 -22.38 1.96
N ALA A 140 1.34 -22.03 2.71
CA ALA A 140 1.13 -22.59 4.04
C ALA A 140 0.88 -24.12 4.00
N ALA A 141 0.10 -24.59 3.02
CA ALA A 141 -0.13 -26.01 2.83
C ALA A 141 1.17 -26.77 2.50
N PHE A 142 1.99 -26.23 1.59
CA PHE A 142 3.29 -26.82 1.26
C PHE A 142 4.24 -26.87 2.46
N ARG A 143 4.34 -25.75 3.20
CA ARG A 143 5.16 -25.67 4.42
C ARG A 143 4.70 -26.65 5.49
N LYS A 144 3.38 -26.78 5.69
CA LYS A 144 2.81 -27.72 6.65
C LYS A 144 3.25 -29.15 6.38
N GLU A 145 3.17 -29.59 5.12
CA GLU A 145 3.58 -30.96 4.75
C GLU A 145 5.07 -31.17 4.97
N LEU A 146 5.93 -30.20 4.65
CA LEU A 146 7.36 -30.27 4.92
C LEU A 146 7.66 -30.40 6.42
N VAL A 147 7.04 -29.59 7.27
CA VAL A 147 7.22 -29.65 8.73
C VAL A 147 6.74 -30.98 9.30
N LEU A 148 5.61 -31.49 8.81
CA LEU A 148 5.14 -32.83 9.23
C LEU A 148 6.10 -33.93 8.81
N GLY A 149 6.80 -33.77 7.68
CA GLY A 149 7.83 -34.69 7.20
C GLY A 149 9.11 -34.67 8.02
N GLU A 150 9.43 -33.56 8.70
CA GLU A 150 10.56 -33.48 9.64
C GLU A 150 10.35 -34.39 10.86
N ASP A 151 9.11 -34.45 11.35
CA ASP A 151 8.77 -35.23 12.56
C ASP A 151 8.33 -36.69 12.24
N THR A 152 7.85 -36.97 11.03
CA THR A 152 7.21 -38.23 10.68
C THR A 152 7.64 -38.72 9.30
N SER A 153 8.40 -39.79 9.24
CA SER A 153 8.93 -40.35 7.98
C SER A 153 7.88 -40.86 6.99
N THR A 154 6.61 -41.02 7.40
CA THR A 154 5.48 -41.39 6.54
C THR A 154 4.78 -40.20 5.88
N LYS A 155 5.22 -38.99 6.19
CA LYS A 155 4.71 -37.72 5.63
C LYS A 155 5.72 -37.13 4.67
N ALA A 156 5.31 -36.09 3.92
CA ALA A 156 6.15 -35.41 2.94
C ALA A 156 6.72 -36.36 1.87
N ASP A 157 5.93 -37.33 1.43
CA ASP A 157 6.30 -38.20 0.33
C ASP A 157 6.51 -37.40 -0.97
N PRO A 158 7.47 -37.80 -1.83
CA PRO A 158 7.81 -37.04 -3.02
C PRO A 158 6.63 -36.71 -3.94
N PRO A 159 5.68 -37.61 -4.24
CA PRO A 159 4.49 -37.26 -5.04
C PRO A 159 3.64 -36.14 -4.45
N THR A 160 3.35 -36.17 -3.15
CA THR A 160 2.57 -35.15 -2.43
C THR A 160 3.28 -33.80 -2.45
N LEU A 161 4.59 -33.77 -2.20
CA LEU A 161 5.38 -32.53 -2.28
C LEU A 161 5.39 -31.92 -3.68
N VAL A 162 5.51 -32.76 -4.72
CA VAL A 162 5.45 -32.30 -6.13
C VAL A 162 4.08 -31.72 -6.46
N GLU A 163 2.98 -32.34 -5.99
CA GLU A 163 1.63 -31.83 -6.20
C GLU A 163 1.42 -30.48 -5.52
N LEU A 164 1.75 -30.39 -4.24
CA LEU A 164 1.64 -29.13 -3.47
C LEU A 164 2.48 -28.02 -4.09
N PHE A 165 3.72 -28.32 -4.49
CA PHE A 165 4.57 -27.33 -5.16
C PHE A 165 4.04 -26.93 -6.54
N ASN A 166 3.44 -27.84 -7.29
CA ASN A 166 2.77 -27.51 -8.55
C ASN A 166 1.59 -26.53 -8.33
N ASN A 167 0.85 -26.66 -7.23
CA ASN A 167 -0.20 -25.72 -6.86
C ASN A 167 0.38 -24.33 -6.53
N VAL A 168 1.48 -24.26 -5.79
CA VAL A 168 2.25 -23.03 -5.55
C VAL A 168 2.66 -22.41 -6.88
N ARG A 169 3.36 -23.17 -7.74
CA ARG A 169 3.83 -22.70 -9.05
C ARG A 169 2.70 -22.16 -9.93
N ARG A 170 1.58 -22.88 -10.03
CA ARG A 170 0.41 -22.46 -10.83
C ARG A 170 -0.17 -21.15 -10.31
N ASN A 171 -0.22 -20.98 -8.99
CA ASN A 171 -0.73 -19.75 -8.40
C ASN A 171 0.21 -18.58 -8.62
N TYR A 172 1.53 -18.75 -8.51
CA TYR A 172 2.53 -17.72 -8.80
C TYR A 172 2.45 -17.24 -10.25
N PHE A 173 2.36 -18.14 -11.24
CA PHE A 173 2.19 -17.72 -12.63
C PHE A 173 0.92 -16.90 -12.85
N ARG A 174 -0.17 -17.26 -12.17
CA ARG A 174 -1.43 -16.48 -12.22
C ARG A 174 -1.25 -15.09 -11.61
N ILE A 175 -0.59 -14.99 -10.46
CA ILE A 175 -0.27 -13.72 -9.81
C ILE A 175 0.61 -12.86 -10.71
N TYR A 176 1.70 -13.41 -11.24
CA TYR A 176 2.63 -12.67 -12.11
C TYR A 176 1.93 -12.09 -13.33
N PHE A 177 1.03 -12.85 -13.94
CA PHE A 177 0.23 -12.36 -15.07
C PHE A 177 -0.67 -11.17 -14.65
N HIS A 178 -1.30 -11.25 -13.49
CA HIS A 178 -2.14 -10.16 -12.99
C HIS A 178 -1.32 -8.94 -12.59
N TYR A 179 -0.15 -9.13 -12.00
CA TYR A 179 0.78 -8.03 -11.73
C TYR A 179 1.35 -7.41 -13.02
N ALA A 180 1.56 -8.20 -14.06
CA ALA A 180 2.09 -7.68 -15.32
C ALA A 180 1.15 -6.62 -15.92
N TYR A 181 -0.13 -6.90 -16.08
CA TYR A 181 -1.05 -5.89 -16.63
C TYR A 181 -1.42 -4.80 -15.63
N PHE A 182 -1.45 -5.09 -14.30
CA PHE A 182 -1.59 -4.05 -13.30
C PHE A 182 -0.43 -3.05 -13.37
N ASN A 183 0.80 -3.55 -13.41
CA ASN A 183 1.98 -2.71 -13.55
C ASN A 183 2.01 -1.96 -14.88
N LEU A 184 1.57 -2.60 -15.98
CA LEU A 184 1.43 -1.91 -17.27
C LEU A 184 0.48 -0.73 -17.16
N ALA A 185 -0.72 -0.92 -16.59
CA ALA A 185 -1.69 0.15 -16.36
C ALA A 185 -1.13 1.24 -15.45
N ARG A 186 -0.43 0.85 -14.38
CA ARG A 186 0.22 1.77 -13.45
C ARG A 186 1.30 2.61 -14.12
N TYR A 187 2.20 1.99 -14.87
CA TYR A 187 3.27 2.73 -15.56
C TYR A 187 2.74 3.62 -16.67
N LEU A 188 1.72 3.17 -17.42
CA LEU A 188 1.05 4.03 -18.41
C LEU A 188 0.43 5.25 -17.74
N TYR A 189 -0.27 5.08 -16.61
CA TYR A 189 -0.83 6.19 -15.85
C TYR A 189 0.25 7.15 -15.33
N LEU A 190 1.34 6.65 -14.74
CA LEU A 190 2.44 7.47 -14.23
C LEU A 190 3.17 8.23 -15.34
N GLN A 191 3.29 7.67 -16.54
CA GLN A 191 3.86 8.39 -17.68
C GLN A 191 2.87 9.41 -18.25
N ALA A 192 1.58 9.07 -18.30
CA ALA A 192 0.54 10.01 -18.69
C ALA A 192 0.44 11.20 -17.72
N ASP A 193 0.67 10.98 -16.42
CA ASP A 193 0.73 12.03 -15.39
C ASP A 193 1.75 13.12 -15.73
N ASN A 194 2.92 12.74 -16.21
CA ASN A 194 3.93 13.71 -16.66
C ASN A 194 3.50 14.48 -17.92
N ILE A 195 2.79 13.84 -18.84
CA ILE A 195 2.41 14.43 -20.14
C ILE A 195 1.19 15.34 -19.99
N ILE A 196 0.20 14.96 -19.18
CA ILE A 196 -1.07 15.65 -19.08
C ILE A 196 -0.93 17.15 -18.69
N VAL A 197 0.01 17.44 -17.79
CA VAL A 197 0.26 18.80 -17.35
C VAL A 197 0.81 19.65 -18.49
N TYR A 198 1.74 19.11 -19.28
CA TYR A 198 2.26 19.81 -20.47
C TYR A 198 1.16 20.06 -21.48
N MET A 199 0.35 19.05 -21.80
CA MET A 199 -0.77 19.20 -22.73
C MET A 199 -1.75 20.28 -22.27
N PHE A 200 -1.99 20.35 -20.96
CA PHE A 200 -2.85 21.34 -20.35
C PHE A 200 -2.28 22.75 -20.42
N LEU A 201 -0.96 22.89 -20.36
CA LEU A 201 -0.25 24.17 -20.39
C LEU A 201 0.04 24.68 -21.82
N ILE A 202 -0.09 23.86 -22.88
CA ILE A 202 0.24 24.23 -24.27
C ILE A 202 -0.35 25.60 -24.68
N PRO A 203 -1.67 25.87 -24.50
CA PRO A 203 -2.23 27.16 -24.93
C PRO A 203 -1.59 28.36 -24.20
N THR A 204 -1.31 28.19 -22.91
CA THR A 204 -0.70 29.21 -22.09
C THR A 204 0.77 29.45 -22.45
N ILE A 205 1.49 28.39 -22.81
CA ILE A 205 2.88 28.48 -23.30
C ILE A 205 2.93 29.16 -24.65
N VAL A 206 2.10 28.72 -25.60
CA VAL A 206 2.07 29.30 -26.97
C VAL A 206 1.69 30.80 -26.95
N SER A 207 0.79 31.20 -26.06
CA SER A 207 0.42 32.61 -25.88
C SER A 207 1.49 33.48 -25.21
N GLY A 208 2.61 32.89 -24.76
CA GLY A 208 3.70 33.62 -24.10
C GLY A 208 3.33 34.16 -22.71
N LYS A 209 2.21 33.72 -22.11
CA LYS A 209 1.72 34.20 -20.81
C LYS A 209 2.54 33.72 -19.62
N ILE A 210 3.31 32.64 -19.78
CA ILE A 210 4.16 32.07 -18.72
C ILE A 210 5.61 31.96 -19.18
N THR A 211 6.52 32.20 -18.22
CA THR A 211 7.97 31.99 -18.41
C THR A 211 8.32 30.52 -18.12
N LEU A 212 9.48 30.07 -18.58
CA LEU A 212 10.04 28.77 -18.27
C LEU A 212 10.13 28.53 -16.74
N GLY A 213 10.43 29.58 -15.97
CA GLY A 213 10.48 29.52 -14.51
C GLY A 213 9.11 29.19 -13.89
N ILE A 214 8.06 29.89 -14.34
CA ILE A 214 6.68 29.66 -13.88
C ILE A 214 6.22 28.24 -14.30
N MET A 215 6.52 27.81 -15.53
CA MET A 215 6.21 26.46 -15.99
C MET A 215 6.83 25.38 -15.08
N ASN A 216 8.13 25.52 -14.75
CA ASN A 216 8.80 24.59 -13.85
C ASN A 216 8.22 24.61 -12.43
N GLN A 217 7.78 25.76 -11.93
CA GLN A 217 7.09 25.87 -10.64
C GLN A 217 5.75 25.13 -10.68
N ILE A 218 4.96 25.31 -11.74
CA ILE A 218 3.69 24.61 -11.95
C ILE A 218 3.92 23.10 -11.97
N LEU A 219 4.85 22.61 -12.77
CA LEU A 219 5.15 21.17 -12.88
C LEU A 219 5.52 20.56 -11.52
N ARG A 220 6.38 21.23 -10.76
CA ARG A 220 6.80 20.77 -9.43
C ARG A 220 5.64 20.80 -8.43
N ALA A 221 4.91 21.90 -8.34
CA ALA A 221 3.78 22.03 -7.42
C ALA A 221 2.66 21.04 -7.76
N PHE A 222 2.35 20.88 -9.05
CA PHE A 222 1.38 19.90 -9.52
C PHE A 222 1.79 18.48 -9.15
N GLY A 223 3.04 18.08 -9.43
CA GLY A 223 3.54 16.74 -9.09
C GLY A 223 3.44 16.46 -7.59
N GLN A 224 3.73 17.41 -6.71
CA GLN A 224 3.60 17.27 -5.26
C GLN A 224 2.13 17.09 -4.83
N VAL A 225 1.23 17.92 -5.37
CA VAL A 225 -0.20 17.84 -5.07
C VAL A 225 -0.81 16.54 -5.62
N ALA A 226 -0.50 16.19 -6.87
CA ALA A 226 -0.97 14.97 -7.50
C ALA A 226 -0.49 13.70 -6.74
N SER A 227 0.80 13.64 -6.37
CA SER A 227 1.34 12.51 -5.59
C SER A 227 0.66 12.36 -4.22
N SER A 228 0.29 13.47 -3.58
CA SER A 228 -0.43 13.46 -2.31
C SER A 228 -1.86 12.91 -2.46
N PHE A 229 -2.58 13.29 -3.51
CA PHE A 229 -3.88 12.71 -3.82
C PHE A 229 -3.79 11.23 -4.21
N GLN A 230 -2.69 10.83 -4.84
CA GLN A 230 -2.42 9.44 -5.25
C GLN A 230 -1.89 8.54 -4.10
N PHE A 231 -1.83 9.05 -2.88
CA PHE A 231 -1.33 8.28 -1.73
C PHE A 231 -1.97 6.89 -1.62
N LEU A 232 -3.29 6.79 -1.73
CA LEU A 232 -4.02 5.51 -1.64
C LEU A 232 -3.63 4.56 -2.78
N VAL A 233 -3.43 5.09 -3.97
CA VAL A 233 -3.00 4.33 -5.15
C VAL A 233 -1.58 3.80 -4.97
N ASN A 234 -0.67 4.66 -4.51
CA ASN A 234 0.72 4.31 -4.30
C ASN A 234 0.89 3.30 -3.15
N SER A 235 0.02 3.38 -2.15
CA SER A 235 0.02 2.50 -0.98
C SER A 235 -0.88 1.26 -1.13
N TRP A 236 -1.52 1.04 -2.29
CA TRP A 236 -2.56 0.02 -2.47
C TRP A 236 -2.10 -1.39 -2.09
N THR A 237 -0.95 -1.83 -2.56
CA THR A 237 -0.39 -3.14 -2.22
C THR A 237 -0.12 -3.30 -0.73
N THR A 238 0.39 -2.25 -0.10
CA THR A 238 0.64 -2.23 1.35
C THR A 238 -0.65 -2.25 2.17
N ILE A 239 -1.69 -1.56 1.69
CA ILE A 239 -3.03 -1.59 2.30
C ILE A 239 -3.64 -2.99 2.22
N ILE A 240 -3.50 -3.68 1.09
CA ILE A 240 -3.95 -5.07 0.92
C ILE A 240 -3.23 -5.98 1.92
N ASP A 241 -1.93 -5.86 2.03
CA ASP A 241 -1.13 -6.65 2.97
C ASP A 241 -1.56 -6.37 4.43
N LEU A 242 -1.80 -5.10 4.78
CA LEU A 242 -2.34 -4.72 6.08
C LEU A 242 -3.68 -5.40 6.37
N ILE A 243 -4.61 -5.34 5.42
CA ILE A 243 -5.94 -5.95 5.58
C ILE A 243 -5.81 -7.46 5.78
N SER A 244 -4.92 -8.11 5.04
CA SER A 244 -4.67 -9.55 5.19
C SER A 244 -4.13 -9.90 6.58
N VAL A 245 -3.12 -9.17 7.06
CA VAL A 245 -2.55 -9.36 8.41
C VAL A 245 -3.59 -9.06 9.49
N TYR A 246 -4.32 -7.95 9.36
CA TYR A 246 -5.37 -7.56 10.30
C TYR A 246 -6.46 -8.64 10.44
N LYS A 247 -6.94 -9.20 9.32
CA LYS A 247 -7.94 -10.28 9.36
C LYS A 247 -7.45 -11.52 10.08
N ARG A 248 -6.18 -11.90 9.89
CA ARG A 248 -5.58 -13.03 10.61
C ARG A 248 -5.50 -12.77 12.11
N LEU A 249 -5.08 -11.58 12.53
CA LEU A 249 -5.05 -11.19 13.93
C LEU A 249 -6.46 -11.13 14.52
N GLN A 250 -7.44 -10.62 13.78
CA GLN A 250 -8.84 -10.57 14.19
C GLN A 250 -9.42 -11.97 14.40
N ALA A 251 -9.14 -12.91 13.50
CA ALA A 251 -9.56 -14.31 13.65
C ALA A 251 -8.89 -14.96 14.88
N PHE A 252 -7.62 -14.66 15.13
CA PHE A 252 -6.90 -15.13 16.29
C PHE A 252 -7.49 -14.57 17.61
N GLU A 253 -7.83 -13.28 17.65
CA GLU A 253 -8.51 -12.65 18.79
C GLU A 253 -9.93 -13.19 19.01
N ALA A 254 -10.66 -13.49 17.93
CA ALA A 254 -11.97 -14.13 18.06
C ALA A 254 -11.88 -15.46 18.82
N SER A 255 -10.83 -16.25 18.57
CA SER A 255 -10.58 -17.48 19.31
C SER A 255 -10.18 -17.27 20.78
N ILE A 256 -9.52 -16.14 21.11
CA ILE A 256 -9.20 -15.78 22.50
C ILE A 256 -10.46 -15.47 23.30
N TYR A 257 -11.44 -14.81 22.67
CA TYR A 257 -12.66 -14.31 23.28
C TYR A 257 -13.89 -15.21 23.05
N ASP A 258 -13.70 -16.40 22.49
CA ASP A 258 -14.78 -17.34 22.12
C ASP A 258 -15.88 -16.67 21.27
N ARG A 259 -15.48 -15.79 20.34
CA ARG A 259 -16.36 -15.11 19.39
C ARG A 259 -16.44 -15.87 18.08
N ASP A 260 -17.54 -15.65 17.35
CA ASP A 260 -17.67 -16.21 15.99
C ASP A 260 -16.54 -15.71 15.09
N LEU A 261 -15.97 -16.62 14.29
CA LEU A 261 -14.97 -16.31 13.31
C LEU A 261 -15.52 -15.31 12.26
N PRO A 262 -14.68 -14.41 11.71
CA PRO A 262 -15.08 -13.54 10.62
C PRO A 262 -15.67 -14.33 9.44
N LYS A 263 -16.68 -13.80 8.75
CA LYS A 263 -17.44 -14.49 7.68
C LYS A 263 -16.56 -15.15 6.60
N ILE A 264 -15.40 -14.57 6.29
CA ILE A 264 -14.46 -15.10 5.28
C ILE A 264 -13.86 -16.44 5.72
N ASP A 265 -13.57 -16.59 7.01
CA ASP A 265 -13.03 -17.85 7.54
C ASP A 265 -14.14 -18.89 7.68
N GLN A 266 -15.39 -18.48 7.87
CA GLN A 266 -16.55 -19.38 7.87
C GLN A 266 -16.84 -19.97 6.49
N GLU A 267 -16.73 -19.17 5.41
CA GLU A 267 -16.84 -19.66 4.04
C GLU A 267 -15.72 -20.63 3.70
N PHE A 268 -14.51 -20.38 4.19
CA PHE A 268 -13.37 -21.25 4.01
C PHE A 268 -13.55 -22.62 4.66
N ILE A 269 -14.00 -22.66 5.92
CA ILE A 269 -14.27 -23.90 6.66
C ILE A 269 -15.40 -24.69 6.00
N LYS A 270 -16.42 -24.03 5.43
CA LYS A 270 -17.48 -24.67 4.66
C LYS A 270 -16.93 -25.35 3.40
N THR A 271 -16.11 -24.67 2.63
CA THR A 271 -15.51 -25.20 1.39
C THR A 271 -14.59 -26.40 1.65
N GLN A 272 -13.89 -26.42 2.80
CA GLN A 272 -13.05 -27.58 3.18
C GLN A 272 -13.84 -28.78 3.71
N ARG A 273 -15.11 -28.61 4.09
CA ARG A 273 -15.98 -29.70 4.54
C ARG A 273 -16.76 -30.34 3.38
N GLU A 274 -16.79 -29.68 2.24
CA GLU A 274 -17.47 -30.13 1.02
C GLU A 274 -16.51 -30.84 0.04
N ASP A 275 -15.18 -30.74 0.25
CA ASP A 275 -14.13 -31.52 -0.41
C ASP A 275 -13.68 -32.70 0.49
#